data_c0c480d838fd4ac2cfe4e77496f534f1
#
_entry.id   c0c480d838fd4ac2cfe4e77496f534f1
#
_cell.length_a   1.000
_cell.length_b   1.000
_cell.length_c   1.000
_cell.angle_alpha   90.00
_cell.angle_beta   90.00
_cell.angle_gamma   90.00
#
_symmetry.space_group_name_H-M   'P 1'
#
loop_
_entity.id
_entity.type
_entity.pdbx_description
1 polymer ?
#
loop_
_entity_poly.entity_id
_entity_poly.type
_entity_poly.pdbx_seq_one_letter_code
_entity_poly.pdbx_strand_id
1 'polypeptide(L)'
;RDSSTSRGLGDVYKRQVFRNEGLDTRHNPEFTLMELYQAYTDYHGMMDLTENLYRYIAKEVTGSEILTYGEHTMDLSKPFERITMVDAVKKYANIDFNEVPDTAAAKKLAEEHHIEYEERHEKGDILNLFFEEYVEEHLIQPTFVMDHPIEISPLTKMKPEDPNYVERFEFFMNGWEMANAYSELNDPEDQRRRFEAQEKAFAAGDEEANHTDEDFLNALAIGMPPTGGIGFGIDRMVMMMTNSPAIRDVLLF
;
A
#
# COMPACT_ATOMS: atom_id res chain seq x y z
N ARG A 1 13.21 21.22 -2.03
CA ARG A 1 12.74 20.95 -3.42
C ARG A 1 13.96 20.82 -4.31
N ASP A 2 14.50 19.60 -4.44
CA ASP A 2 15.35 19.29 -5.58
C ASP A 2 14.42 18.93 -6.75
N SER A 3 14.02 19.95 -7.49
CA SER A 3 13.37 19.75 -8.77
C SER A 3 14.47 19.46 -9.80
N SER A 4 14.96 18.23 -9.83
CA SER A 4 15.59 17.75 -11.05
C SER A 4 14.46 17.68 -12.09
N THR A 5 14.50 18.56 -13.08
CA THR A 5 13.58 18.54 -14.21
C THR A 5 13.67 17.17 -14.87
N SER A 6 12.74 16.28 -14.51
CA SER A 6 12.57 15.01 -15.19
C SER A 6 12.29 15.30 -16.66
N ARG A 7 13.18 14.90 -17.55
CA ARG A 7 12.98 14.96 -19.01
C ARG A 7 12.22 13.75 -19.52
N GLY A 8 11.51 13.05 -18.64
CA GLY A 8 10.72 11.87 -18.92
C GLY A 8 9.25 12.05 -18.56
N LEU A 9 8.47 10.98 -18.73
CA LEU A 9 7.03 10.91 -18.37
C LEU A 9 6.81 10.56 -16.89
N GLY A 10 7.77 10.87 -16.01
CA GLY A 10 7.71 10.54 -14.59
C GLY A 10 8.32 11.60 -13.70
N ASP A 11 7.83 11.63 -12.46
CA ASP A 11 8.33 12.47 -11.37
C ASP A 11 8.76 11.62 -10.18
N VAL A 12 9.81 12.05 -9.47
CA VAL A 12 10.32 11.41 -8.26
C VAL A 12 10.46 12.46 -7.16
N TYR A 13 9.84 12.21 -6.03
CA TYR A 13 9.91 13.05 -4.85
C TYR A 13 10.50 12.27 -3.68
N LYS A 14 11.52 12.82 -3.03
CA LYS A 14 12.02 12.35 -1.75
C LYS A 14 11.75 13.41 -0.71
N ARG A 15 11.03 13.07 0.36
CA ARG A 15 10.66 14.01 1.42
C ARG A 15 10.63 13.33 2.78
N GLN A 16 10.82 14.15 3.82
CA GLN A 16 10.47 13.77 5.18
C GLN A 16 8.98 13.98 5.40
N VAL A 17 8.37 13.01 6.06
CA VAL A 17 6.94 12.98 6.35
C VAL A 17 6.78 12.93 7.86
N PHE A 18 5.75 13.61 8.36
CA PHE A 18 5.38 13.62 9.77
C PHE A 18 3.99 13.00 9.90
N ARG A 19 3.90 11.92 10.69
CA ARG A 19 2.62 11.30 11.03
C ARG A 19 2.53 11.14 12.55
N ASN A 20 1.32 11.29 13.09
CA ASN A 20 1.06 11.08 14.52
C ASN A 20 0.93 9.58 14.81
N GLU A 21 2.01 8.84 14.55
CA GLU A 21 2.10 7.41 14.84
C GLU A 21 2.86 7.17 16.15
N GLY A 22 2.64 6.00 16.75
CA GLY A 22 3.37 5.58 17.94
C GLY A 22 4.88 5.39 17.67
N LEU A 23 5.67 5.36 18.73
CA LEU A 23 7.10 5.07 18.66
C LEU A 23 7.32 3.58 18.95
N ASP A 24 7.83 2.85 17.97
CA ASP A 24 8.29 1.47 18.16
C ASP A 24 9.59 1.21 17.37
N THR A 25 9.96 -0.04 17.16
CA THR A 25 11.16 -0.40 16.40
C THR A 25 11.04 -0.13 14.91
N ARG A 26 9.83 -0.03 14.36
CA ARG A 26 9.53 0.12 12.93
C ARG A 26 8.90 1.47 12.58
N HIS A 27 8.38 2.19 13.58
CA HIS A 27 7.66 3.46 13.40
C HIS A 27 8.36 4.59 14.15
N ASN A 28 8.46 5.72 13.45
CA ASN A 28 8.90 7.00 14.01
C ASN A 28 8.01 8.10 13.45
N PRO A 29 7.61 9.11 14.26
CA PRO A 29 6.76 10.21 13.78
C PRO A 29 7.32 10.97 12.59
N GLU A 30 8.64 11.03 12.47
CA GLU A 30 9.35 11.58 11.31
C GLU A 30 10.06 10.46 10.58
N PHE A 31 9.83 10.32 9.28
CA PHE A 31 10.43 9.30 8.43
C PHE A 31 10.61 9.80 6.99
N THR A 32 11.42 9.08 6.21
CA THR A 32 11.70 9.41 4.82
C THR A 32 10.84 8.58 3.88
N LEU A 33 10.08 9.27 3.02
CA LEU A 33 9.31 8.67 1.95
C LEU A 33 9.88 9.08 0.58
N MET A 34 9.94 8.14 -0.35
CA MET A 34 10.16 8.42 -1.75
C MET A 34 8.89 8.10 -2.51
N GLU A 35 8.32 9.10 -3.18
CA GLU A 35 7.17 8.94 -4.07
C GLU A 35 7.62 9.05 -5.52
N LEU A 36 7.06 8.22 -6.37
CA LEU A 36 7.37 8.17 -7.79
C LEU A 36 6.07 8.00 -8.58
N TYR A 37 5.93 8.80 -9.64
CA TYR A 37 4.79 8.77 -10.54
C TYR A 37 5.29 8.63 -11.98
N GLN A 38 4.63 7.76 -12.75
CA GLN A 38 4.95 7.55 -14.16
C GLN A 38 3.69 7.55 -15.01
N ALA A 39 3.65 8.43 -16.01
CA ALA A 39 2.56 8.45 -16.98
C ALA A 39 2.62 7.26 -17.95
N TYR A 40 1.44 6.87 -18.45
CA TYR A 40 1.23 5.77 -19.40
C TYR A 40 1.70 4.40 -18.87
N THR A 41 1.52 4.20 -17.58
CA THR A 41 1.70 2.92 -16.90
C THR A 41 0.55 2.70 -15.90
N ASP A 42 0.57 1.57 -15.25
CA ASP A 42 -0.41 1.13 -14.25
C ASP A 42 0.30 0.50 -13.04
N TYR A 43 -0.46 -0.08 -12.11
CA TYR A 43 0.09 -0.73 -10.92
C TYR A 43 0.94 -1.96 -11.26
N HIS A 44 0.73 -2.65 -12.40
CA HIS A 44 1.61 -3.73 -12.84
C HIS A 44 3.00 -3.21 -13.22
N GLY A 45 3.07 -2.07 -13.93
CA GLY A 45 4.33 -1.42 -14.23
C GLY A 45 5.06 -0.97 -12.96
N MET A 46 4.32 -0.56 -11.91
CA MET A 46 4.90 -0.23 -10.60
C MET A 46 5.43 -1.48 -9.88
N MET A 47 4.79 -2.66 -10.02
CA MET A 47 5.34 -3.91 -9.50
C MET A 47 6.68 -4.27 -10.16
N ASP A 48 6.76 -4.18 -11.49
CA ASP A 48 7.99 -4.47 -12.23
C ASP A 48 9.11 -3.50 -11.85
N LEU A 49 8.78 -2.22 -11.68
CA LEU A 49 9.73 -1.21 -11.20
C LEU A 49 10.22 -1.54 -9.79
N THR A 50 9.33 -1.89 -8.86
CA THR A 50 9.65 -2.22 -7.47
C THR A 50 10.57 -3.44 -7.40
N GLU A 51 10.23 -4.51 -8.09
CA GLU A 51 11.03 -5.73 -8.16
C GLU A 51 12.45 -5.45 -8.67
N ASN A 52 12.56 -4.69 -9.77
CA ASN A 52 13.86 -4.31 -10.33
C ASN A 52 14.65 -3.39 -9.41
N LEU A 53 14.00 -2.41 -8.77
CA LEU A 53 14.62 -1.47 -7.84
C LEU A 53 15.21 -2.19 -6.63
N TYR A 54 14.45 -3.06 -5.98
CA TYR A 54 14.92 -3.79 -4.80
C TYR A 54 16.08 -4.74 -5.13
N ARG A 55 16.02 -5.45 -6.25
CA ARG A 55 17.15 -6.27 -6.74
C ARG A 55 18.40 -5.44 -7.00
N TYR A 56 18.23 -4.32 -7.70
CA TYR A 56 19.34 -3.42 -8.01
C TYR A 56 20.01 -2.90 -6.74
N ILE A 57 19.22 -2.36 -5.80
CA ILE A 57 19.75 -1.80 -4.55
C ILE A 57 20.41 -2.90 -3.71
N ALA A 58 19.78 -4.05 -3.54
CA ALA A 58 20.36 -5.17 -2.79
C ALA A 58 21.73 -5.53 -3.35
N LYS A 59 21.84 -5.69 -4.67
CA LYS A 59 23.10 -6.03 -5.33
C LYS A 59 24.17 -4.96 -5.20
N GLU A 60 23.81 -3.68 -5.37
CA GLU A 60 24.77 -2.56 -5.29
C GLU A 60 25.24 -2.31 -3.86
N VAL A 61 24.33 -2.44 -2.85
CA VAL A 61 24.64 -2.12 -1.46
C VAL A 61 25.28 -3.29 -0.73
N THR A 62 24.75 -4.50 -0.92
CA THR A 62 25.18 -5.69 -0.17
C THR A 62 26.04 -6.65 -0.98
N GLY A 63 26.10 -6.48 -2.30
CA GLY A 63 26.76 -7.40 -3.22
C GLY A 63 25.96 -8.69 -3.51
N SER A 64 24.72 -8.81 -3.01
CA SER A 64 23.90 -10.01 -3.11
C SER A 64 22.44 -9.66 -3.37
N GLU A 65 21.72 -10.54 -4.05
CA GLU A 65 20.25 -10.51 -4.16
C GLU A 65 19.59 -11.36 -3.05
N ILE A 66 20.37 -11.91 -2.13
CA ILE A 66 19.91 -12.60 -0.93
C ILE A 66 20.14 -11.67 0.25
N LEU A 67 19.07 -11.29 0.93
CA LEU A 67 19.12 -10.43 2.10
C LEU A 67 18.86 -11.26 3.36
N THR A 68 19.53 -10.91 4.45
CA THR A 68 19.25 -11.48 5.77
C THR A 68 18.87 -10.34 6.71
N TYR A 69 17.74 -10.48 7.39
CA TYR A 69 17.28 -9.57 8.41
C TYR A 69 16.85 -10.37 9.65
N GLY A 70 17.56 -10.18 10.76
CA GLY A 70 17.38 -11.02 11.94
C GLY A 70 17.57 -12.50 11.60
N GLU A 71 16.54 -13.31 11.84
CA GLU A 71 16.55 -14.75 11.57
C GLU A 71 16.02 -15.11 10.17
N HIS A 72 15.47 -14.15 9.43
CA HIS A 72 14.85 -14.36 8.13
C HIS A 72 15.84 -14.12 7.00
N THR A 73 15.72 -14.95 5.97
CA THR A 73 16.45 -14.79 4.70
C THR A 73 15.44 -14.59 3.56
N MET A 74 15.59 -13.49 2.81
CA MET A 74 14.76 -13.15 1.66
C MET A 74 15.57 -13.31 0.38
N ASP A 75 14.99 -14.00 -0.59
CA ASP A 75 15.60 -14.29 -1.89
C ASP A 75 14.99 -13.39 -2.99
N LEU A 76 15.64 -12.27 -3.27
CA LEU A 76 15.21 -11.30 -4.29
C LEU A 76 15.58 -11.75 -5.71
N SER A 77 16.37 -12.80 -5.89
CA SER A 77 16.74 -13.32 -7.21
C SER A 77 15.58 -14.00 -7.94
N LYS A 78 14.58 -14.46 -7.18
CA LYS A 78 13.37 -15.08 -7.70
C LYS A 78 12.30 -14.05 -8.05
N PRO A 79 11.36 -14.36 -8.95
CA PRO A 79 10.16 -13.54 -9.14
C PRO A 79 9.43 -13.33 -7.82
N PHE A 80 9.05 -12.07 -7.52
CA PHE A 80 8.26 -11.76 -6.33
C PHE A 80 6.85 -12.35 -6.46
N GLU A 81 6.32 -12.90 -5.39
CA GLU A 81 4.95 -13.45 -5.38
C GLU A 81 3.95 -12.32 -5.63
N ARG A 82 2.94 -12.59 -6.46
CA ARG A 82 1.80 -11.69 -6.71
C ARG A 82 0.53 -12.41 -6.29
N ILE A 83 -0.13 -11.94 -5.26
CA ILE A 83 -1.32 -12.57 -4.68
C ILE A 83 -2.37 -11.49 -4.40
N THR A 84 -3.65 -11.79 -4.67
CA THR A 84 -4.72 -10.88 -4.29
C THR A 84 -4.94 -10.91 -2.78
N MET A 85 -5.47 -9.82 -2.19
CA MET A 85 -5.77 -9.79 -0.76
C MET A 85 -6.73 -10.91 -0.37
N VAL A 86 -7.76 -11.18 -1.18
CA VAL A 86 -8.72 -12.28 -0.94
C VAL A 86 -8.03 -13.63 -0.97
N ASP A 87 -7.16 -13.89 -1.95
CA ASP A 87 -6.43 -15.15 -2.04
C ASP A 87 -5.41 -15.31 -0.91
N ALA A 88 -4.81 -14.22 -0.45
CA ALA A 88 -3.92 -14.21 0.69
C ALA A 88 -4.66 -14.60 1.99
N VAL A 89 -5.81 -13.98 2.25
CA VAL A 89 -6.65 -14.34 3.41
C VAL A 89 -7.13 -15.79 3.28
N LYS A 90 -7.53 -16.25 2.09
CA LYS A 90 -7.89 -17.64 1.85
C LYS A 90 -6.73 -18.59 2.14
N LYS A 91 -5.52 -18.25 1.72
CA LYS A 91 -4.31 -19.08 1.90
C LYS A 91 -3.92 -19.22 3.37
N TYR A 92 -3.97 -18.16 4.15
CA TYR A 92 -3.43 -18.13 5.52
C TYR A 92 -4.51 -18.29 6.60
N ALA A 93 -5.71 -17.75 6.41
CA ALA A 93 -6.83 -17.87 7.34
C ALA A 93 -7.81 -19.00 6.98
N ASN A 94 -7.69 -19.61 5.78
CA ASN A 94 -8.64 -20.57 5.23
C ASN A 94 -10.08 -20.03 5.12
N ILE A 95 -10.21 -18.73 4.83
CA ILE A 95 -11.49 -18.03 4.68
C ILE A 95 -11.55 -17.41 3.28
N ASP A 96 -12.59 -17.76 2.51
CA ASP A 96 -12.82 -17.22 1.17
C ASP A 96 -13.82 -16.05 1.22
N PHE A 97 -13.32 -14.83 1.13
CA PHE A 97 -14.17 -13.64 1.12
C PHE A 97 -15.05 -13.49 -0.13
N ASN A 98 -14.79 -14.26 -1.19
CA ASN A 98 -15.72 -14.37 -2.32
C ASN A 98 -17.03 -15.07 -1.94
N GLU A 99 -17.02 -15.92 -0.92
CA GLU A 99 -18.19 -16.60 -0.40
C GLU A 99 -18.95 -15.76 0.66
N VAL A 100 -18.39 -14.66 1.13
CA VAL A 100 -19.02 -13.73 2.08
C VAL A 100 -19.93 -12.77 1.31
N PRO A 101 -21.27 -12.85 1.48
CA PRO A 101 -22.19 -12.15 0.58
C PRO A 101 -22.27 -10.64 0.80
N ASP A 102 -22.14 -10.18 2.04
CA ASP A 102 -22.39 -8.79 2.44
C ASP A 102 -21.66 -8.40 3.73
N THR A 103 -21.76 -7.13 4.10
CA THR A 103 -21.17 -6.56 5.31
C THR A 103 -21.66 -7.24 6.59
N ALA A 104 -22.94 -7.62 6.67
CA ALA A 104 -23.47 -8.27 7.87
C ALA A 104 -22.84 -9.66 8.07
N ALA A 105 -22.66 -10.41 7.00
CA ALA A 105 -21.95 -11.68 7.03
C ALA A 105 -20.46 -11.53 7.37
N ALA A 106 -19.81 -10.47 6.86
CA ALA A 106 -18.41 -10.17 7.19
C ALA A 106 -18.23 -9.82 8.67
N LYS A 107 -19.10 -8.97 9.23
CA LYS A 107 -19.09 -8.62 10.67
C LYS A 107 -19.30 -9.83 11.55
N LYS A 108 -20.26 -10.70 11.20
CA LYS A 108 -20.48 -11.94 11.92
C LYS A 108 -19.25 -12.85 11.89
N LEU A 109 -18.57 -12.93 10.74
CA LEU A 109 -17.34 -13.70 10.61
C LEU A 109 -16.21 -13.11 11.48
N ALA A 110 -16.09 -11.78 11.56
CA ALA A 110 -15.14 -11.11 12.46
C ALA A 110 -15.44 -11.45 13.94
N GLU A 111 -16.72 -11.45 14.36
CA GLU A 111 -17.11 -11.87 15.71
C GLU A 111 -16.72 -13.33 16.01
N GLU A 112 -16.96 -14.24 15.07
CA GLU A 112 -16.59 -15.67 15.19
C GLU A 112 -15.06 -15.86 15.33
N HIS A 113 -14.28 -14.95 14.74
CA HIS A 113 -12.82 -14.96 14.79
C HIS A 113 -12.22 -14.03 15.85
N HIS A 114 -13.05 -13.38 16.67
CA HIS A 114 -12.63 -12.43 17.70
C HIS A 114 -11.84 -11.22 17.18
N ILE A 115 -12.11 -10.80 15.94
CA ILE A 115 -11.54 -9.61 15.34
C ILE A 115 -12.43 -8.41 15.74
N GLU A 116 -11.82 -7.41 16.35
CA GLU A 116 -12.50 -6.16 16.69
C GLU A 116 -12.74 -5.31 15.45
N TYR A 117 -13.92 -4.72 15.32
CA TYR A 117 -14.28 -3.85 14.22
C TYR A 117 -15.14 -2.68 14.70
N GLU A 118 -15.23 -1.63 13.91
CA GLU A 118 -16.10 -0.49 14.18
C GLU A 118 -17.44 -0.66 13.45
N GLU A 119 -18.51 -0.03 13.99
CA GLU A 119 -19.85 -0.15 13.40
C GLU A 119 -19.92 0.37 11.97
N ARG A 120 -19.09 1.36 11.62
CA ARG A 120 -18.99 1.94 10.29
C ARG A 120 -18.30 1.04 9.25
N HIS A 121 -17.55 0.02 9.69
CA HIS A 121 -16.81 -0.84 8.77
C HIS A 121 -17.73 -1.60 7.83
N GLU A 122 -17.37 -1.59 6.55
CA GLU A 122 -18.01 -2.34 5.48
C GLU A 122 -17.26 -3.66 5.22
N LYS A 123 -17.71 -4.44 4.26
CA LYS A 123 -17.10 -5.76 3.95
C LYS A 123 -15.62 -5.66 3.64
N GLY A 124 -15.21 -4.64 2.89
CA GLY A 124 -13.81 -4.44 2.50
C GLY A 124 -12.90 -4.09 3.69
N ASP A 125 -13.40 -3.27 4.63
CA ASP A 125 -12.66 -2.97 5.87
C ASP A 125 -12.45 -4.26 6.69
N ILE A 126 -13.47 -5.09 6.79
CA ILE A 126 -13.38 -6.39 7.51
C ILE A 126 -12.38 -7.32 6.82
N LEU A 127 -12.36 -7.39 5.48
CA LEU A 127 -11.35 -8.15 4.75
C LEU A 127 -9.93 -7.69 5.10
N ASN A 128 -9.72 -6.37 5.20
CA ASN A 128 -8.42 -5.80 5.59
C ASN A 128 -8.03 -6.20 7.02
N LEU A 129 -8.96 -6.17 7.98
CA LEU A 129 -8.69 -6.63 9.35
C LEU A 129 -8.30 -8.12 9.40
N PHE A 130 -8.92 -8.97 8.58
CA PHE A 130 -8.49 -10.37 8.46
C PHE A 130 -7.11 -10.51 7.83
N PHE A 131 -6.76 -9.65 6.88
CA PHE A 131 -5.45 -9.62 6.28
C PHE A 131 -4.38 -9.22 7.31
N GLU A 132 -4.60 -8.16 8.07
CA GLU A 132 -3.69 -7.71 9.13
C GLU A 132 -3.46 -8.80 10.20
N GLU A 133 -4.52 -9.46 10.64
CA GLU A 133 -4.46 -10.46 11.71
C GLU A 133 -3.80 -11.78 11.29
N TYR A 134 -4.09 -12.26 10.06
CA TYR A 134 -3.71 -13.62 9.65
C TYR A 134 -2.65 -13.71 8.56
N VAL A 135 -2.34 -12.62 7.88
CA VAL A 135 -1.51 -12.68 6.66
C VAL A 135 -0.18 -11.96 6.80
N GLU A 136 -0.18 -10.72 7.27
CA GLU A 136 1.01 -9.84 7.22
C GLU A 136 2.27 -10.49 7.78
N GLU A 137 2.20 -11.07 8.98
CA GLU A 137 3.37 -11.67 9.64
C GLU A 137 3.95 -12.87 8.87
N HIS A 138 3.17 -13.48 7.98
CA HIS A 138 3.60 -14.61 7.16
C HIS A 138 4.29 -14.22 5.86
N LEU A 139 4.23 -12.94 5.46
CA LEU A 139 4.81 -12.44 4.22
C LEU A 139 6.32 -12.16 4.34
N ILE A 140 7.09 -13.21 4.61
CA ILE A 140 8.54 -13.09 4.80
C ILE A 140 9.27 -12.86 3.48
N GLN A 141 8.91 -13.61 2.42
CA GLN A 141 9.50 -13.44 1.10
C GLN A 141 8.87 -12.25 0.38
N PRO A 142 9.60 -11.61 -0.57
CA PRO A 142 9.06 -10.50 -1.34
C PRO A 142 7.73 -10.84 -2.00
N THR A 143 6.66 -10.14 -1.61
CA THR A 143 5.29 -10.42 -2.03
C THR A 143 4.53 -9.14 -2.32
N PHE A 144 3.88 -9.07 -3.47
CA PHE A 144 2.89 -8.05 -3.79
C PHE A 144 1.49 -8.55 -3.42
N VAL A 145 0.86 -7.89 -2.47
CA VAL A 145 -0.56 -8.10 -2.15
C VAL A 145 -1.38 -7.13 -2.98
N MET A 146 -2.19 -7.65 -3.88
CA MET A 146 -2.89 -6.88 -4.90
C MET A 146 -4.39 -6.83 -4.64
N ASP A 147 -5.06 -5.95 -5.38
CA ASP A 147 -6.52 -5.90 -5.47
C ASP A 147 -7.17 -5.63 -4.10
N HIS A 148 -6.79 -4.50 -3.53
CA HIS A 148 -7.33 -4.02 -2.25
C HIS A 148 -8.80 -3.62 -2.40
N PRO A 149 -9.59 -3.71 -1.31
CA PRO A 149 -10.97 -3.22 -1.31
C PRO A 149 -11.08 -1.73 -1.62
N ILE A 150 -12.18 -1.37 -2.27
CA ILE A 150 -12.46 0.02 -2.66
C ILE A 150 -12.67 0.92 -1.44
N GLU A 151 -13.20 0.38 -0.35
CA GLU A 151 -13.51 1.09 0.89
C GLU A 151 -12.25 1.74 1.51
N ILE A 152 -11.12 1.04 1.44
CA ILE A 152 -9.84 1.49 2.01
C ILE A 152 -8.91 2.15 0.98
N SER A 153 -9.42 2.51 -0.21
CA SER A 153 -8.57 2.95 -1.34
C SER A 153 -9.20 4.13 -2.11
N PRO A 154 -9.38 5.30 -1.48
CA PRO A 154 -10.19 6.40 -2.05
C PRO A 154 -9.58 7.11 -3.26
N LEU A 155 -8.28 6.96 -3.51
CA LEU A 155 -7.54 7.66 -4.57
C LEU A 155 -7.13 6.74 -5.74
N THR A 156 -7.60 5.49 -5.70
CA THR A 156 -7.15 4.45 -6.61
C THR A 156 -8.21 4.13 -7.65
N LYS A 157 -7.76 3.82 -8.87
CA LYS A 157 -8.60 3.40 -9.97
C LYS A 157 -9.26 2.06 -9.67
N MET A 158 -10.57 2.01 -9.86
CA MET A 158 -11.37 0.80 -9.71
C MET A 158 -11.01 -0.23 -10.79
N LYS A 159 -11.02 -1.51 -10.43
CA LYS A 159 -10.83 -2.60 -11.41
C LYS A 159 -12.03 -2.70 -12.35
N PRO A 160 -11.80 -2.77 -13.67
CA PRO A 160 -12.90 -2.91 -14.62
C PRO A 160 -13.69 -4.22 -14.46
N GLU A 161 -13.02 -5.29 -14.02
CA GLU A 161 -13.59 -6.63 -13.92
C GLU A 161 -14.43 -6.81 -12.64
N ASP A 162 -14.03 -6.14 -11.55
CA ASP A 162 -14.73 -6.20 -10.26
C ASP A 162 -14.64 -4.85 -9.54
N PRO A 163 -15.71 -4.07 -9.52
CA PRO A 163 -15.74 -2.74 -8.94
C PRO A 163 -15.63 -2.68 -7.40
N ASN A 164 -15.64 -3.83 -6.72
CA ASN A 164 -15.39 -3.89 -5.28
C ASN A 164 -13.90 -3.77 -4.94
N TYR A 165 -13.04 -3.94 -5.93
CA TYR A 165 -11.59 -3.89 -5.77
C TYR A 165 -10.97 -2.81 -6.67
N VAL A 166 -9.75 -2.41 -6.29
CA VAL A 166 -9.01 -1.37 -6.99
C VAL A 166 -7.65 -1.87 -7.48
N GLU A 167 -7.10 -1.20 -8.47
CA GLU A 167 -5.76 -1.44 -9.02
C GLU A 167 -4.68 -0.92 -8.07
N ARG A 168 -4.53 -1.57 -6.90
CA ARG A 168 -3.58 -1.25 -5.84
C ARG A 168 -2.81 -2.50 -5.44
N PHE A 169 -1.56 -2.31 -5.06
CA PHE A 169 -0.81 -3.29 -4.31
C PHE A 169 -0.06 -2.66 -3.14
N GLU A 170 0.17 -3.46 -2.13
CA GLU A 170 1.20 -3.22 -1.13
C GLU A 170 2.31 -4.25 -1.31
N PHE A 171 3.56 -3.80 -1.19
CA PHE A 171 4.71 -4.67 -1.26
C PHE A 171 5.17 -5.03 0.14
N PHE A 172 5.16 -6.32 0.44
CA PHE A 172 5.59 -6.87 1.74
C PHE A 172 6.92 -7.61 1.61
N MET A 173 7.74 -7.49 2.64
CA MET A 173 8.95 -8.28 2.85
C MET A 173 9.25 -8.32 4.34
N ASN A 174 9.58 -9.50 4.89
CA ASN A 174 9.81 -9.72 6.32
C ASN A 174 8.59 -9.38 7.21
N GLY A 175 7.37 -9.57 6.70
CA GLY A 175 6.13 -9.19 7.38
C GLY A 175 5.92 -7.68 7.52
N TRP A 176 6.59 -6.87 6.70
CA TRP A 176 6.49 -5.40 6.73
C TRP A 176 6.03 -4.87 5.38
N GLU A 177 5.11 -3.93 5.41
CA GLU A 177 4.82 -3.09 4.25
C GLU A 177 6.05 -2.22 3.93
N MET A 178 6.59 -2.41 2.74
CA MET A 178 7.78 -1.73 2.24
C MET A 178 7.44 -0.63 1.22
N ALA A 179 6.33 -0.77 0.52
CA ALA A 179 5.83 0.19 -0.45
C ALA A 179 4.33 0.00 -0.68
N ASN A 180 3.67 1.08 -1.11
CA ASN A 180 2.26 1.10 -1.49
C ASN A 180 2.13 1.79 -2.85
N ALA A 181 1.41 1.19 -3.78
CA ALA A 181 1.29 1.67 -5.15
C ALA A 181 -0.06 1.36 -5.76
N TYR A 182 -0.46 2.19 -6.72
CA TYR A 182 -1.71 2.00 -7.44
C TYR A 182 -1.71 2.69 -8.81
N SER A 183 -2.69 2.29 -9.63
CA SER A 183 -3.09 3.09 -10.78
C SER A 183 -3.87 4.30 -10.25
N GLU A 184 -3.39 5.49 -10.56
CA GLU A 184 -3.99 6.74 -10.10
C GLU A 184 -5.41 6.89 -10.65
N LEU A 185 -6.35 7.27 -9.78
CA LEU A 185 -7.71 7.63 -10.21
C LEU A 185 -7.65 8.94 -10.99
N ASN A 186 -7.92 8.87 -12.29
CA ASN A 186 -7.84 9.99 -13.20
C ASN A 186 -9.20 10.44 -13.77
N ASP A 187 -10.29 9.94 -13.21
CA ASP A 187 -11.67 10.37 -13.52
C ASP A 187 -12.14 11.36 -12.44
N PRO A 188 -12.34 12.66 -12.78
CA PRO A 188 -12.75 13.67 -11.79
C PRO A 188 -14.15 13.44 -11.22
N GLU A 189 -15.06 12.79 -11.98
CA GLU A 189 -16.41 12.51 -11.48
C GLU A 189 -16.39 11.34 -10.48
N ASP A 190 -15.58 10.31 -10.74
CA ASP A 190 -15.40 9.22 -9.78
C ASP A 190 -14.67 9.72 -8.54
N GLN A 191 -13.62 10.52 -8.70
CA GLN A 191 -12.89 11.10 -7.56
C GLN A 191 -13.81 11.96 -6.67
N ARG A 192 -14.70 12.74 -7.27
CA ARG A 192 -15.69 13.52 -6.50
C ARG A 192 -16.59 12.61 -5.67
N ARG A 193 -17.13 11.54 -6.27
CA ARG A 193 -17.95 10.55 -5.54
C ARG A 193 -17.19 9.92 -4.36
N ARG A 194 -15.89 9.64 -4.55
CA ARG A 194 -15.04 9.09 -3.48
C ARG A 194 -14.84 10.09 -2.34
N PHE A 195 -14.57 11.34 -2.64
CA PHE A 195 -14.48 12.41 -1.61
C PHE A 195 -15.79 12.59 -0.87
N GLU A 196 -16.94 12.60 -1.55
CA GLU A 196 -18.25 12.67 -0.90
C GLU A 196 -18.52 11.47 0.03
N ALA A 197 -18.03 10.29 -0.31
CA ALA A 197 -18.11 9.12 0.57
C ALA A 197 -17.20 9.28 1.80
N GLN A 198 -15.98 9.81 1.62
CA GLN A 198 -15.05 10.12 2.71
C GLN A 198 -15.62 11.17 3.67
N GLU A 199 -16.26 12.24 3.16
CA GLU A 199 -16.94 13.24 4.02
C GLU A 199 -18.06 12.62 4.87
N LYS A 200 -18.81 11.66 4.32
CA LYS A 200 -19.82 10.92 5.10
C LYS A 200 -19.18 10.05 6.17
N ALA A 201 -18.06 9.40 5.85
CA ALA A 201 -17.30 8.61 6.80
C ALA A 201 -16.74 9.49 7.94
N PHE A 202 -16.19 10.66 7.60
CA PHE A 202 -15.74 11.66 8.57
C PHE A 202 -16.88 12.11 9.50
N ALA A 203 -18.05 12.41 8.95
CA ALA A 203 -19.24 12.77 9.73
C ALA A 203 -19.74 11.61 10.63
N ALA A 204 -19.40 10.36 10.28
CA ALA A 204 -19.69 9.18 11.08
C ALA A 204 -18.60 8.83 12.12
N GLY A 205 -17.53 9.65 12.21
CA GLY A 205 -16.48 9.52 13.22
C GLY A 205 -15.14 8.98 12.71
N ASP A 206 -14.96 8.87 11.41
CA ASP A 206 -13.68 8.51 10.82
C ASP A 206 -12.74 9.73 10.74
N GLU A 207 -11.85 9.85 11.73
CA GLU A 207 -10.91 10.98 11.82
C GLU A 207 -9.83 10.96 10.73
N GLU A 208 -9.64 9.83 10.04
CA GLU A 208 -8.66 9.69 8.95
C GLU A 208 -9.24 10.00 7.56
N ALA A 209 -10.56 10.15 7.47
CA ALA A 209 -11.23 10.43 6.21
C ALA A 209 -10.87 11.83 5.67
N ASN A 210 -10.66 11.90 4.36
CA ASN A 210 -10.25 13.13 3.69
C ASN A 210 -11.45 14.05 3.38
N HIS A 211 -11.22 15.36 3.45
CA HIS A 211 -12.15 16.35 2.95
C HIS A 211 -12.05 16.52 1.44
N THR A 212 -13.15 16.96 0.82
CA THR A 212 -13.19 17.28 -0.61
C THR A 212 -12.20 18.39 -0.94
N ASP A 213 -11.29 18.12 -1.88
CA ASP A 213 -10.35 19.09 -2.42
C ASP A 213 -10.80 19.55 -3.82
N GLU A 214 -11.46 20.71 -3.89
CA GLU A 214 -11.95 21.26 -5.15
C GLU A 214 -10.81 21.69 -6.10
N ASP A 215 -9.67 22.14 -5.59
CA ASP A 215 -8.52 22.50 -6.41
C ASP A 215 -7.90 21.26 -7.06
N PHE A 216 -7.83 20.16 -6.32
CA PHE A 216 -7.42 18.86 -6.86
C PHE A 216 -8.39 18.37 -7.94
N LEU A 217 -9.70 18.41 -7.71
CA LEU A 217 -10.71 18.01 -8.70
C LEU A 217 -10.67 18.88 -9.97
N ASN A 218 -10.47 20.18 -9.81
CA ASN A 218 -10.30 21.09 -10.94
C ASN A 218 -9.02 20.78 -11.74
N ALA A 219 -7.92 20.50 -11.07
CA ALA A 219 -6.67 20.08 -11.71
C ALA A 219 -6.85 18.76 -12.48
N LEU A 220 -7.55 17.79 -11.87
CA LEU A 220 -7.85 16.50 -12.49
C LEU A 220 -8.73 16.66 -13.74
N ALA A 221 -9.71 17.58 -13.70
CA ALA A 221 -10.60 17.88 -14.83
C ALA A 221 -9.88 18.50 -16.04
N ILE A 222 -8.72 19.15 -15.85
CA ILE A 222 -7.89 19.64 -16.96
C ILE A 222 -7.31 18.47 -17.75
N GLY A 223 -7.04 17.35 -17.10
CA GLY A 223 -6.62 16.09 -17.68
C GLY A 223 -5.38 15.51 -16.99
N MET A 224 -5.49 14.24 -16.63
CA MET A 224 -4.40 13.41 -16.12
C MET A 224 -4.29 12.16 -16.99
N PRO A 225 -3.12 11.84 -17.58
CA PRO A 225 -2.95 10.60 -18.32
C PRO A 225 -3.08 9.40 -17.39
N PRO A 226 -3.31 8.18 -17.90
CA PRO A 226 -3.13 6.97 -17.09
C PRO A 226 -1.77 7.01 -16.42
N THR A 227 -1.73 6.85 -15.11
CA THR A 227 -0.51 7.03 -14.32
C THR A 227 -0.43 5.98 -13.23
N GLY A 228 0.73 5.36 -13.06
CA GLY A 228 1.06 4.56 -11.89
C GLY A 228 1.83 5.40 -10.88
N GLY A 229 1.43 5.34 -9.62
CA GLY A 229 2.10 5.98 -8.50
C GLY A 229 2.55 4.97 -7.46
N ILE A 230 3.66 5.26 -6.77
CA ILE A 230 4.20 4.42 -5.70
C ILE A 230 4.90 5.26 -4.63
N GLY A 231 4.70 4.88 -3.37
CA GLY A 231 5.44 5.38 -2.22
C GLY A 231 6.30 4.29 -1.60
N PHE A 232 7.60 4.58 -1.40
CA PHE A 232 8.55 3.67 -0.75
C PHE A 232 8.94 4.20 0.63
N GLY A 233 8.85 3.35 1.66
CA GLY A 233 9.42 3.60 2.98
C GLY A 233 10.95 3.46 2.93
N ILE A 234 11.67 4.57 2.77
CA ILE A 234 13.14 4.54 2.62
C ILE A 234 13.82 4.03 3.87
N ASP A 235 13.37 4.45 5.04
CA ASP A 235 14.00 4.00 6.29
C ASP A 235 13.84 2.49 6.49
N ARG A 236 12.66 1.92 6.20
CA ARG A 236 12.44 0.46 6.21
C ARG A 236 13.34 -0.25 5.18
N MET A 237 13.49 0.31 3.98
CA MET A 237 14.40 -0.22 2.97
C MET A 237 15.84 -0.24 3.47
N VAL A 238 16.32 0.84 4.08
CA VAL A 238 17.66 0.92 4.66
C VAL A 238 17.84 -0.09 5.80
N MET A 239 16.84 -0.22 6.69
CA MET A 239 16.85 -1.26 7.74
C MET A 239 17.08 -2.66 7.15
N MET A 240 16.33 -3.01 6.09
CA MET A 240 16.47 -4.32 5.42
C MET A 240 17.86 -4.51 4.82
N MET A 241 18.39 -3.50 4.12
CA MET A 241 19.69 -3.59 3.44
C MET A 241 20.87 -3.65 4.42
N THR A 242 20.71 -3.07 5.62
CA THR A 242 21.79 -2.96 6.63
C THR A 242 21.62 -3.91 7.81
N ASN A 243 20.53 -4.70 7.84
CA ASN A 243 20.16 -5.53 8.99
C ASN A 243 20.09 -4.71 10.30
N SER A 244 19.56 -3.49 10.23
CA SER A 244 19.42 -2.61 11.39
C SER A 244 18.13 -2.92 12.15
N PRO A 245 18.18 -3.19 13.47
CA PRO A 245 17.02 -3.69 14.21
C PRO A 245 15.96 -2.63 14.53
N ALA A 246 16.29 -1.35 14.42
CA ALA A 246 15.37 -0.27 14.73
C ALA A 246 15.48 0.89 13.74
N ILE A 247 14.34 1.51 13.45
CA ILE A 247 14.25 2.66 12.54
C ILE A 247 15.15 3.83 12.99
N ARG A 248 15.33 4.00 14.31
CA ARG A 248 16.20 5.04 14.87
C ARG A 248 17.67 4.87 14.53
N ASP A 249 18.09 3.65 14.18
CA ASP A 249 19.49 3.37 13.81
C ASP A 249 19.80 3.83 12.37
N VAL A 250 18.78 4.12 11.57
CA VAL A 250 18.90 4.50 10.15
C VAL A 250 18.39 5.91 9.86
N LEU A 251 17.77 6.58 10.83
CA LEU A 251 17.39 7.98 10.68
C LEU A 251 18.63 8.87 10.65
N LEU A 252 18.59 9.89 9.78
CA LEU A 252 19.74 10.81 9.61
C LEU A 252 19.84 11.87 10.71
N PHE A 253 18.76 12.07 11.49
CA PHE A 253 18.66 13.12 12.52
C PHE A 253 17.97 12.60 13.77
#